data_7424b3571f5164cc04c19c49f9b42dce
#
_entry.id   7424b3571f5164cc04c19c49f9b42dce
#
_cell.length_a   1.000
_cell.length_b   1.000
_cell.length_c   1.000
_cell.angle_alpha   90.00
_cell.angle_beta   90.00
_cell.angle_gamma   90.00
#
_symmetry.space_group_name_H-M   'P 1'
#
loop_
_entity.id
_entity.type
_entity.pdbx_description
1 polymer ?
#
loop_
_entity_poly.entity_id
_entity_poly.type
_entity_poly.pdbx_seq_one_letter_code
_entity_poly.pdbx_strand_id
1 'polypeptide(L)'
;MYEHLGPLGGGPPNENHIALYSTWARGKWGIIITGNVQVSSSHLSLGADLVLPSMHGPYDIKPWATLAAAMHAASPGDTPSLALMQLNHTGRQSPRFVGGRAPWNAPLAPSSKRVGSNLNESFISRMMYWLLFHEPRIMTEEDIDTAVAQFCFGAKIAKEAGFDGVQLHGSHGCEFHHLSNLSTKPPQISSPSSCHQRCVITLLITVETHAE
;
A
#
# COMPACT_ATOMS: atom_id res chain seq x y z
N MET A 1 2.99 -0.62 -10.47
CA MET A 1 3.55 -1.89 -10.93
C MET A 1 3.37 -2.90 -9.82
N TYR A 2 3.10 -4.16 -10.14
CA TYR A 2 2.87 -5.20 -9.15
C TYR A 2 3.95 -6.25 -9.27
N GLU A 3 4.80 -6.38 -8.27
CA GLU A 3 5.64 -7.55 -8.11
C GLU A 3 4.95 -8.49 -7.12
N HIS A 4 4.54 -9.65 -7.57
CA HIS A 4 4.04 -10.70 -6.70
C HIS A 4 5.16 -11.69 -6.42
N LEU A 5 6.22 -11.19 -5.79
CA LEU A 5 7.41 -11.97 -5.45
C LEU A 5 7.47 -12.33 -3.96
N GLY A 6 6.47 -11.91 -3.19
CA GLY A 6 6.34 -12.22 -1.77
C GLY A 6 5.93 -13.67 -1.52
N PRO A 7 6.03 -14.14 -0.27
CA PRO A 7 5.45 -15.41 0.13
C PRO A 7 3.92 -15.37 0.07
N LEU A 8 3.28 -16.52 -0.07
CA LEU A 8 1.83 -16.62 0.02
C LEU A 8 1.36 -16.16 1.41
N GLY A 9 0.40 -15.26 1.44
CA GLY A 9 -0.04 -14.57 2.66
C GLY A 9 0.64 -13.22 2.89
N GLY A 10 1.53 -12.83 1.97
CA GLY A 10 2.30 -11.58 2.04
C GLY A 10 3.48 -11.66 3.01
N GLY A 11 4.38 -10.70 2.93
CA GLY A 11 5.54 -10.66 3.82
C GLY A 11 6.54 -9.56 3.49
N PRO A 12 7.68 -9.54 4.20
CA PRO A 12 8.75 -8.60 3.94
C PRO A 12 9.44 -8.85 2.60
N PRO A 13 10.26 -7.91 2.12
CA PRO A 13 11.13 -8.11 0.96
C PRO A 13 12.00 -9.37 1.09
N ASN A 14 12.17 -10.07 -0.03
CA ASN A 14 13.01 -11.27 -0.13
C ASN A 14 14.08 -11.12 -1.24
N GLU A 15 14.87 -12.14 -1.46
CA GLU A 15 15.99 -12.14 -2.42
C GLU A 15 15.54 -11.81 -3.86
N ASN A 16 14.33 -12.22 -4.27
CA ASN A 16 13.80 -11.92 -5.59
C ASN A 16 13.54 -10.42 -5.78
N HIS A 17 13.00 -9.76 -4.75
CA HIS A 17 12.84 -8.30 -4.75
C HIS A 17 14.21 -7.61 -4.83
N ILE A 18 15.17 -8.05 -4.01
CA ILE A 18 16.52 -7.48 -3.99
C ILE A 18 17.18 -7.60 -5.38
N ALA A 19 17.11 -8.77 -6.01
CA ALA A 19 17.65 -8.99 -7.34
C ALA A 19 17.00 -8.11 -8.41
N LEU A 20 15.67 -7.99 -8.38
CA LEU A 20 14.90 -7.15 -9.30
C LEU A 20 15.30 -5.68 -9.19
N TYR A 21 15.21 -5.12 -7.96
CA TYR A 21 15.47 -3.71 -7.72
C TYR A 21 16.95 -3.34 -7.92
N SER A 22 17.89 -4.21 -7.56
CA SER A 22 19.31 -4.02 -7.89
C SER A 22 19.55 -3.99 -9.41
N THR A 23 18.78 -4.77 -10.17
CA THR A 23 18.87 -4.73 -11.65
C THR A 23 18.34 -3.41 -12.19
N TRP A 24 17.25 -2.91 -11.67
CA TRP A 24 16.71 -1.60 -12.06
C TRP A 24 17.61 -0.45 -11.65
N ALA A 25 18.22 -0.49 -10.48
CA ALA A 25 19.15 0.54 -10.01
C ALA A 25 20.31 0.80 -10.98
N ARG A 26 20.79 -0.24 -11.66
CA ARG A 26 21.82 -0.11 -12.72
C ARG A 26 21.33 0.54 -14.01
N GLY A 27 20.02 0.77 -14.14
CA GLY A 27 19.40 1.38 -15.32
C GLY A 27 19.48 2.92 -15.38
N LYS A 28 20.20 3.58 -14.47
CA LYS A 28 20.37 5.04 -14.38
C LYS A 28 19.06 5.82 -14.29
N TRP A 29 18.10 5.30 -13.56
CA TRP A 29 16.85 5.98 -13.29
C TRP A 29 17.05 7.07 -12.22
N GLY A 30 16.41 8.22 -12.37
CA GLY A 30 16.43 9.27 -11.33
C GLY A 30 15.66 8.83 -10.09
N ILE A 31 14.55 8.10 -10.25
CA ILE A 31 13.70 7.62 -9.17
C ILE A 31 13.29 6.17 -9.44
N ILE A 32 13.34 5.33 -8.43
CA ILE A 32 12.79 3.98 -8.43
C ILE A 32 11.72 3.91 -7.33
N ILE A 33 10.54 3.45 -7.70
CA ILE A 33 9.41 3.31 -6.78
C ILE A 33 9.12 1.83 -6.62
N THR A 34 8.92 1.35 -5.40
CA THR A 34 8.52 -0.05 -5.16
C THR A 34 7.15 -0.32 -5.78
N GLY A 35 6.81 -1.58 -6.01
CA GLY A 35 5.43 -1.99 -6.13
C GLY A 35 4.66 -1.73 -4.85
N ASN A 36 3.39 -2.11 -4.83
CA ASN A 36 2.51 -1.86 -3.69
C ASN A 36 3.02 -2.57 -2.42
N VAL A 37 3.35 -1.76 -1.41
CA VAL A 37 3.60 -2.23 -0.05
C VAL A 37 2.31 -2.07 0.74
N GLN A 38 1.70 -3.20 1.12
CA GLN A 38 0.44 -3.21 1.85
C GLN A 38 0.64 -2.75 3.28
N VAL A 39 -0.10 -1.72 3.69
CA VAL A 39 -0.07 -1.23 5.08
C VAL A 39 -0.88 -2.11 6.02
N SER A 40 -1.77 -2.96 5.48
CA SER A 40 -2.62 -3.89 6.21
C SER A 40 -2.43 -5.32 5.71
N SER A 41 -2.06 -6.24 6.59
CA SER A 41 -1.92 -7.67 6.28
C SER A 41 -3.26 -8.37 5.98
N SER A 42 -4.38 -7.77 6.36
CA SER A 42 -5.74 -8.29 6.11
C SER A 42 -6.37 -7.75 4.83
N HIS A 43 -5.66 -6.93 4.05
CA HIS A 43 -6.16 -6.35 2.80
C HIS A 43 -5.11 -6.48 1.69
N LEU A 44 -4.71 -7.74 1.41
CA LEU A 44 -3.78 -8.06 0.33
C LEU A 44 -4.47 -7.97 -1.03
N SER A 45 -3.71 -7.75 -2.10
CA SER A 45 -4.23 -7.67 -3.46
C SER A 45 -4.30 -9.03 -4.17
N LEU A 46 -3.19 -9.75 -4.27
CA LEU A 46 -3.14 -11.09 -4.88
C LEU A 46 -2.45 -12.13 -3.97
N GLY A 47 -2.22 -11.80 -2.72
CA GLY A 47 -1.75 -12.73 -1.71
C GLY A 47 -0.25 -12.98 -1.66
N ALA A 48 0.53 -12.47 -2.61
CA ALA A 48 2.01 -12.52 -2.60
C ALA A 48 2.61 -11.11 -2.57
N ASP A 49 1.97 -10.25 -1.81
CA ASP A 49 2.29 -8.82 -1.69
C ASP A 49 3.46 -8.56 -0.75
N LEU A 50 4.16 -7.45 -0.94
CA LEU A 50 4.95 -6.84 0.12
C LEU A 50 4.01 -6.33 1.21
N VAL A 51 4.29 -6.69 2.46
CA VAL A 51 3.44 -6.33 3.61
C VAL A 51 4.31 -5.77 4.72
N LEU A 52 3.93 -4.60 5.23
CA LEU A 52 4.58 -4.01 6.40
C LEU A 52 4.48 -4.91 7.63
N PRO A 53 5.45 -4.86 8.55
CA PRO A 53 5.34 -5.54 9.82
C PRO A 53 4.16 -5.02 10.65
N SER A 54 3.75 -5.77 11.66
CA SER A 54 2.70 -5.32 12.59
C SER A 54 3.13 -4.04 13.32
N MET A 55 2.20 -3.09 13.45
CA MET A 55 2.41 -1.90 14.29
C MET A 55 2.54 -2.25 15.79
N HIS A 56 2.02 -3.41 16.19
CA HIS A 56 1.96 -3.85 17.58
C HIS A 56 2.97 -4.98 17.80
N GLY A 57 4.13 -4.65 18.34
CA GLY A 57 5.17 -5.60 18.69
C GLY A 57 6.52 -5.31 18.02
N PRO A 58 7.51 -6.15 18.29
CA PRO A 58 8.84 -6.03 17.69
C PRO A 58 8.80 -6.37 16.20
N TYR A 59 9.61 -5.69 15.40
CA TYR A 59 9.75 -5.97 13.96
C TYR A 59 11.23 -5.96 13.55
N ASP A 60 11.53 -6.66 12.47
CA ASP A 60 12.85 -6.65 11.84
C ASP A 60 12.85 -5.65 10.68
N ILE A 61 13.64 -4.60 10.80
CA ILE A 61 13.82 -3.57 9.76
C ILE A 61 14.76 -4.02 8.64
N LYS A 62 15.59 -5.04 8.88
CA LYS A 62 16.69 -5.45 8.00
C LYS A 62 16.24 -5.79 6.56
N PRO A 63 15.15 -6.54 6.30
CA PRO A 63 14.71 -6.79 4.93
C PRO A 63 14.40 -5.51 4.14
N TRP A 64 13.78 -4.54 4.81
CA TRP A 64 13.42 -3.25 4.22
C TRP A 64 14.65 -2.38 3.95
N ALA A 65 15.60 -2.34 4.89
CA ALA A 65 16.87 -1.64 4.70
C ALA A 65 17.69 -2.26 3.56
N THR A 66 17.68 -3.59 3.43
CA THR A 66 18.34 -4.27 2.31
C THR A 66 17.68 -3.92 0.97
N LEU A 67 16.35 -3.80 0.93
CA LEU A 67 15.63 -3.36 -0.27
C LEU A 67 15.99 -1.92 -0.65
N ALA A 68 15.98 -0.98 0.30
CA ALA A 68 16.37 0.41 0.06
C ALA A 68 17.80 0.50 -0.48
N ALA A 69 18.74 -0.20 0.14
CA ALA A 69 20.13 -0.28 -0.32
C ALA A 69 20.25 -0.85 -1.75
N ALA A 70 19.44 -1.86 -2.09
CA ALA A 70 19.40 -2.44 -3.43
C ALA A 70 18.88 -1.45 -4.48
N MET A 71 17.92 -0.59 -4.12
CA MET A 71 17.38 0.45 -4.97
C MET A 71 18.37 1.62 -5.20
N HIS A 72 19.27 1.86 -4.25
CA HIS A 72 20.35 2.84 -4.37
C HIS A 72 21.61 2.29 -5.07
N ALA A 73 21.68 1.00 -5.37
CA ALA A 73 22.86 0.33 -5.89
C ALA A 73 23.20 0.73 -7.33
N ALA A 74 23.69 1.96 -7.49
CA ALA A 74 24.17 2.47 -8.78
C ALA A 74 25.47 1.78 -9.23
N SER A 75 25.76 1.85 -10.54
CA SER A 75 27.08 1.44 -11.06
C SER A 75 28.17 2.42 -10.61
N PRO A 76 29.44 1.98 -10.50
CA PRO A 76 30.53 2.86 -10.11
C PRO A 76 30.59 4.13 -10.99
N GLY A 77 30.57 5.31 -10.36
CA GLY A 77 30.59 6.61 -11.02
C GLY A 77 29.23 7.18 -11.43
N ASP A 78 28.14 6.43 -11.25
CA ASP A 78 26.78 6.93 -11.48
C ASP A 78 26.16 7.51 -10.18
N THR A 79 25.22 8.44 -10.35
CA THR A 79 24.42 8.98 -9.24
C THR A 79 23.39 7.90 -8.83
N PRO A 80 23.25 7.56 -7.55
CA PRO A 80 22.22 6.66 -7.08
C PRO A 80 20.81 7.17 -7.40
N SER A 81 19.89 6.27 -7.69
CA SER A 81 18.46 6.59 -7.83
C SER A 81 17.87 6.94 -6.46
N LEU A 82 16.88 7.85 -6.43
CA LEU A 82 16.03 8.00 -5.26
C LEU A 82 15.12 6.76 -5.11
N ALA A 83 15.06 6.21 -3.92
CA ALA A 83 14.27 5.04 -3.58
C ALA A 83 12.97 5.47 -2.86
N LEU A 84 11.80 5.24 -3.46
CA LEU A 84 10.51 5.54 -2.85
C LEU A 84 9.74 4.27 -2.55
N MET A 85 9.17 4.19 -1.34
CA MET A 85 8.27 3.09 -0.96
C MET A 85 6.83 3.47 -1.31
N GLN A 86 6.15 2.68 -2.17
CA GLN A 86 4.75 2.89 -2.50
C GLN A 86 3.83 2.22 -1.48
N LEU A 87 3.22 3.01 -0.61
CA LEU A 87 2.27 2.54 0.41
C LEU A 87 0.87 2.36 -0.19
N ASN A 88 0.26 1.22 0.07
CA ASN A 88 -1.06 0.86 -0.44
C ASN A 88 -1.95 0.23 0.62
N HIS A 89 -3.24 0.48 0.52
CA HIS A 89 -4.30 -0.28 1.18
C HIS A 89 -5.30 -0.73 0.11
N THR A 90 -5.39 -2.02 -0.12
CA THR A 90 -6.17 -2.58 -1.25
C THR A 90 -7.68 -2.35 -1.11
N GLY A 91 -8.20 -2.22 0.11
CA GLY A 91 -9.62 -1.94 0.35
C GLY A 91 -10.54 -2.98 -0.28
N ARG A 92 -11.60 -2.52 -0.97
CA ARG A 92 -12.61 -3.38 -1.61
C ARG A 92 -12.08 -4.35 -2.66
N GLN A 93 -10.91 -4.08 -3.24
CA GLN A 93 -10.28 -4.95 -4.23
C GLN A 93 -9.57 -6.15 -3.62
N SER A 94 -9.49 -6.22 -2.29
CA SER A 94 -8.90 -7.36 -1.60
C SER A 94 -9.79 -8.60 -1.77
N PRO A 95 -9.29 -9.68 -2.43
CA PRO A 95 -10.09 -10.84 -2.77
C PRO A 95 -10.48 -11.66 -1.54
N ARG A 96 -11.48 -12.52 -1.73
CA ARG A 96 -12.04 -13.37 -0.68
C ARG A 96 -11.02 -14.39 -0.14
N PHE A 97 -10.26 -15.04 -1.01
CA PHE A 97 -9.46 -16.22 -0.65
C PHE A 97 -7.99 -15.91 -0.37
N VAL A 98 -7.46 -14.86 -1.01
CA VAL A 98 -6.04 -14.48 -0.91
C VAL A 98 -5.83 -13.09 -0.30
N GLY A 99 -6.88 -12.50 0.23
CA GLY A 99 -6.86 -11.14 0.80
C GLY A 99 -6.20 -11.01 2.18
N GLY A 100 -5.59 -12.08 2.72
CA GLY A 100 -4.92 -12.04 4.03
C GLY A 100 -5.86 -12.12 5.24
N ARG A 101 -7.16 -12.38 5.01
CA ARG A 101 -8.18 -12.54 6.05
C ARG A 101 -9.03 -13.80 5.81
N ALA A 102 -9.80 -14.21 6.80
CA ALA A 102 -10.72 -15.35 6.65
C ALA A 102 -11.71 -15.12 5.49
N PRO A 103 -11.99 -16.14 4.65
CA PRO A 103 -12.81 -15.99 3.43
C PRO A 103 -14.24 -15.50 3.65
N TRP A 104 -14.76 -15.57 4.88
CA TRP A 104 -16.09 -15.07 5.25
C TRP A 104 -16.09 -13.63 5.77
N ASN A 105 -14.91 -13.04 6.01
CA ASN A 105 -14.77 -11.65 6.45
C ASN A 105 -14.78 -10.72 5.24
N ALA A 106 -15.63 -9.70 5.30
CA ALA A 106 -15.67 -8.67 4.27
C ALA A 106 -14.46 -7.72 4.38
N PRO A 107 -13.91 -7.23 3.25
CA PRO A 107 -12.92 -6.17 3.27
C PRO A 107 -13.56 -4.85 3.73
N LEU A 108 -12.73 -3.92 4.17
CA LEU A 108 -13.13 -2.56 4.51
C LEU A 108 -13.15 -1.67 3.26
N ALA A 109 -14.11 -0.76 3.18
CA ALA A 109 -14.11 0.30 2.18
C ALA A 109 -15.01 1.47 2.62
N PRO A 110 -14.85 2.68 2.06
CA PRO A 110 -15.71 3.83 2.35
C PRO A 110 -17.16 3.66 1.91
N SER A 111 -17.48 2.68 1.07
CA SER A 111 -18.84 2.37 0.64
C SER A 111 -19.01 0.87 0.38
N SER A 112 -20.25 0.37 0.49
CA SER A 112 -20.60 -1.06 0.32
C SER A 112 -20.61 -1.55 -1.13
N LYS A 113 -20.20 -0.75 -2.11
CA LYS A 113 -20.17 -1.17 -3.52
C LYS A 113 -19.08 -2.21 -3.77
N ARG A 114 -19.48 -3.42 -4.17
CA ARG A 114 -18.56 -4.50 -4.56
C ARG A 114 -17.87 -4.20 -5.89
N VAL A 115 -16.65 -4.73 -6.08
CA VAL A 115 -15.98 -4.78 -7.38
C VAL A 115 -16.84 -5.57 -8.36
N GLY A 116 -16.96 -5.07 -9.61
CA GLY A 116 -17.78 -5.73 -10.67
C GLY A 116 -19.30 -5.64 -10.44
N SER A 117 -19.79 -4.64 -9.72
CA SER A 117 -21.23 -4.43 -9.50
C SER A 117 -21.95 -3.65 -10.60
N ASN A 118 -21.32 -3.40 -11.75
CA ASN A 118 -21.93 -2.68 -12.86
C ASN A 118 -23.04 -3.49 -13.53
N LEU A 119 -24.19 -2.84 -13.79
CA LEU A 119 -25.37 -3.49 -14.37
C LEU A 119 -25.16 -3.97 -15.83
N ASN A 120 -24.15 -3.44 -16.52
CA ASN A 120 -23.85 -3.76 -17.92
C ASN A 120 -22.94 -4.99 -18.10
N GLU A 121 -22.56 -5.66 -17.03
CA GLU A 121 -21.72 -6.86 -17.12
C GLU A 121 -22.56 -8.12 -17.41
N SER A 122 -21.92 -9.08 -18.09
CA SER A 122 -22.55 -10.37 -18.36
C SER A 122 -22.85 -11.12 -17.04
N PHE A 123 -23.84 -12.01 -17.07
CA PHE A 123 -24.19 -12.84 -15.91
C PHE A 123 -22.98 -13.64 -15.40
N ILE A 124 -22.14 -14.17 -16.30
CA ILE A 124 -20.95 -14.94 -15.96
C ILE A 124 -19.92 -14.05 -15.23
N SER A 125 -19.66 -12.84 -15.75
CA SER A 125 -18.75 -11.89 -15.08
C SER A 125 -19.24 -11.54 -13.67
N ARG A 126 -20.54 -11.27 -13.51
CA ARG A 126 -21.14 -10.95 -12.21
C ARG A 126 -21.02 -12.10 -11.21
N MET A 127 -21.20 -13.34 -11.67
CA MET A 127 -21.02 -14.54 -10.86
C MET A 127 -19.55 -14.70 -10.44
N MET A 128 -18.60 -14.50 -11.35
CA MET A 128 -17.16 -14.54 -11.05
C MET A 128 -16.76 -13.48 -10.01
N TYR A 129 -17.20 -12.24 -10.20
CA TYR A 129 -16.94 -11.18 -9.22
C TYR A 129 -17.58 -11.46 -7.86
N TRP A 130 -18.78 -12.04 -7.82
CA TRP A 130 -19.45 -12.45 -6.59
C TRP A 130 -18.66 -13.56 -5.85
N LEU A 131 -18.07 -14.49 -6.58
CA LEU A 131 -17.24 -15.55 -6.00
C LEU A 131 -15.92 -15.01 -5.43
N LEU A 132 -15.27 -14.09 -6.17
CA LEU A 132 -13.93 -13.60 -5.85
C LEU A 132 -13.92 -12.45 -4.85
N PHE A 133 -14.96 -11.62 -4.82
CA PHE A 133 -15.01 -10.40 -4.01
C PHE A 133 -16.26 -10.36 -3.14
N HIS A 134 -16.06 -9.96 -1.90
CA HIS A 134 -17.17 -9.63 -1.01
C HIS A 134 -17.76 -8.25 -1.31
N GLU A 135 -19.01 -8.04 -0.91
CA GLU A 135 -19.52 -6.72 -0.62
C GLU A 135 -18.75 -6.17 0.58
N PRO A 136 -18.06 -5.02 0.45
CA PRO A 136 -17.25 -4.51 1.54
C PRO A 136 -18.12 -4.01 2.70
N ARG A 137 -17.58 -4.14 3.92
CA ARG A 137 -18.11 -3.44 5.10
C ARG A 137 -17.71 -1.97 5.02
N ILE A 138 -18.68 -1.08 5.27
CA ILE A 138 -18.42 0.35 5.34
C ILE A 138 -17.52 0.63 6.55
N MET A 139 -16.48 1.43 6.34
CA MET A 139 -15.55 1.85 7.39
C MET A 139 -16.25 2.73 8.41
N THR A 140 -15.94 2.49 9.66
CA THR A 140 -16.22 3.40 10.78
C THR A 140 -15.11 4.45 10.88
N GLU A 141 -15.31 5.46 11.72
CA GLU A 141 -14.25 6.45 12.03
C GLU A 141 -13.01 5.77 12.63
N GLU A 142 -13.19 4.78 13.50
CA GLU A 142 -12.09 3.98 14.08
C GLU A 142 -11.31 3.19 13.02
N ASP A 143 -12.00 2.61 12.02
CA ASP A 143 -11.35 1.93 10.88
C ASP A 143 -10.51 2.93 10.06
N ILE A 144 -11.01 4.14 9.85
CA ILE A 144 -10.30 5.21 9.13
C ILE A 144 -9.06 5.64 9.92
N ASP A 145 -9.20 5.88 11.22
CA ASP A 145 -8.08 6.25 12.10
C ASP A 145 -7.02 5.15 12.12
N THR A 146 -7.43 3.89 12.15
CA THR A 146 -6.54 2.74 12.05
C THR A 146 -5.79 2.71 10.72
N ALA A 147 -6.48 2.93 9.60
CA ALA A 147 -5.84 2.97 8.28
C ALA A 147 -4.82 4.12 8.20
N VAL A 148 -5.17 5.31 8.67
CA VAL A 148 -4.25 6.46 8.74
C VAL A 148 -3.02 6.12 9.58
N ALA A 149 -3.20 5.53 10.76
CA ALA A 149 -2.08 5.10 11.61
C ALA A 149 -1.17 4.09 10.91
N GLN A 150 -1.74 3.15 10.12
CA GLN A 150 -0.98 2.19 9.31
C GLN A 150 -0.14 2.89 8.23
N PHE A 151 -0.68 3.89 7.52
CA PHE A 151 0.10 4.67 6.56
C PHE A 151 1.23 5.46 7.23
N CYS A 152 0.96 6.08 8.39
CA CYS A 152 1.99 6.78 9.16
C CYS A 152 3.09 5.84 9.64
N PHE A 153 2.73 4.64 10.09
CA PHE A 153 3.69 3.61 10.46
C PHE A 153 4.52 3.17 9.24
N GLY A 154 3.90 3.01 8.07
CA GLY A 154 4.60 2.71 6.82
C GLY A 154 5.64 3.77 6.47
N ALA A 155 5.33 5.05 6.63
CA ALA A 155 6.28 6.14 6.40
C ALA A 155 7.44 6.11 7.41
N LYS A 156 7.16 5.75 8.68
CA LYS A 156 8.20 5.53 9.70
C LYS A 156 9.14 4.39 9.30
N ILE A 157 8.60 3.24 8.89
CA ILE A 157 9.38 2.09 8.41
C ILE A 157 10.24 2.49 7.20
N ALA A 158 9.68 3.20 6.23
CA ALA A 158 10.42 3.67 5.07
C ALA A 158 11.63 4.53 5.46
N LYS A 159 11.43 5.50 6.38
CA LYS A 159 12.49 6.35 6.90
C LYS A 159 13.56 5.55 7.65
N GLU A 160 13.17 4.65 8.56
CA GLU A 160 14.10 3.80 9.33
C GLU A 160 14.90 2.86 8.41
N ALA A 161 14.30 2.38 7.34
CA ALA A 161 14.93 1.51 6.35
C ALA A 161 15.87 2.25 5.39
N GLY A 162 15.86 3.58 5.36
CA GLY A 162 16.72 4.39 4.49
C GLY A 162 16.14 4.64 3.09
N PHE A 163 14.82 4.58 2.91
CA PHE A 163 14.17 5.12 1.70
C PHE A 163 14.20 6.65 1.75
N ASP A 164 14.30 7.29 0.58
CA ASP A 164 14.28 8.75 0.44
C ASP A 164 12.88 9.34 0.64
N GLY A 165 11.84 8.52 0.47
CA GLY A 165 10.47 8.98 0.67
C GLY A 165 9.43 7.89 0.46
N VAL A 166 8.15 8.31 0.49
CA VAL A 166 7.01 7.43 0.26
C VAL A 166 6.10 7.97 -0.83
N GLN A 167 5.46 7.08 -1.56
CA GLN A 167 4.37 7.39 -2.47
C GLN A 167 3.08 6.77 -1.93
N LEU A 168 2.02 7.57 -1.79
CA LEU A 168 0.69 7.04 -1.48
C LEU A 168 0.01 6.57 -2.77
N HIS A 169 -0.39 5.29 -2.79
CA HIS A 169 -1.13 4.75 -3.93
C HIS A 169 -2.60 5.17 -3.89
N GLY A 170 -2.91 6.31 -4.52
CA GLY A 170 -4.24 6.95 -4.54
C GLY A 170 -5.05 6.66 -5.80
N SER A 171 -4.86 5.52 -6.47
CA SER A 171 -5.56 5.20 -7.73
C SER A 171 -6.05 3.75 -7.80
N HIS A 172 -6.60 3.35 -8.95
CA HIS A 172 -7.08 2.00 -9.26
C HIS A 172 -8.17 1.46 -8.30
N GLY A 173 -8.91 2.34 -7.60
CA GLY A 173 -9.97 1.92 -6.69
C GLY A 173 -9.46 1.38 -5.33
N CYS A 174 -8.20 1.61 -5.00
CA CYS A 174 -7.69 1.40 -3.66
C CYS A 174 -8.34 2.37 -2.68
N GLU A 175 -8.25 2.09 -1.38
CA GLU A 175 -9.02 2.79 -0.35
C GLU A 175 -8.77 4.30 -0.32
N PHE A 176 -7.51 4.72 -0.43
CA PHE A 176 -7.13 6.13 -0.45
C PHE A 176 -7.77 6.89 -1.63
N HIS A 177 -7.89 6.26 -2.81
CA HIS A 177 -8.58 6.84 -3.97
C HIS A 177 -10.06 7.13 -3.67
N HIS A 178 -10.73 6.24 -2.93
CA HIS A 178 -12.11 6.44 -2.55
C HIS A 178 -12.30 7.49 -1.48
N LEU A 179 -11.37 7.61 -0.55
CA LEU A 179 -11.38 8.66 0.48
C LEU A 179 -11.13 10.05 -0.12
N SER A 180 -10.25 10.17 -1.12
CA SER A 180 -9.95 11.44 -1.80
C SER A 180 -11.06 11.89 -2.75
N ASN A 181 -11.83 10.96 -3.33
CA ASN A 181 -12.94 11.23 -4.26
C ASN A 181 -14.32 11.38 -3.58
N LEU A 182 -14.37 11.55 -2.26
CA LEU A 182 -15.62 11.81 -1.50
C LEU A 182 -16.25 13.19 -1.80
N SER A 183 -16.11 13.72 -3.04
CA SER A 183 -16.85 14.90 -3.48
C SER A 183 -18.36 14.63 -3.74
N THR A 184 -18.81 13.37 -3.61
CA THR A 184 -20.23 13.01 -3.73
C THR A 184 -20.77 12.50 -2.41
N LYS A 185 -21.21 13.43 -1.54
CA LYS A 185 -21.76 13.25 -0.20
C LYS A 185 -20.82 12.48 0.74
N PRO A 186 -20.04 13.19 1.57
CA PRO A 186 -19.35 12.56 2.70
C PRO A 186 -20.41 11.91 3.61
N PRO A 187 -20.12 10.75 4.24
CA PRO A 187 -20.75 10.49 5.52
C PRO A 187 -20.54 11.75 6.37
N GLN A 188 -21.50 12.15 7.18
CA GLN A 188 -21.34 13.30 8.05
C GLN A 188 -20.24 13.02 9.08
N ILE A 189 -18.98 13.16 8.63
CA ILE A 189 -17.80 13.03 9.47
C ILE A 189 -17.66 14.38 10.16
N SER A 190 -17.95 14.41 11.44
CA SER A 190 -17.56 15.53 12.28
C SER A 190 -16.06 15.70 12.21
N SER A 191 -15.60 16.82 11.68
CA SER A 191 -14.21 17.31 11.50
C SER A 191 -13.06 16.31 11.68
N PRO A 192 -12.12 16.23 10.70
CA PRO A 192 -10.93 15.38 10.81
C PRO A 192 -10.15 15.77 12.09
N SER A 193 -9.79 14.78 12.89
CA SER A 193 -8.93 14.99 14.04
C SER A 193 -7.60 15.64 13.59
N SER A 194 -6.98 16.42 14.46
CA SER A 194 -5.72 17.13 14.17
C SER A 194 -4.56 16.19 13.76
N CYS A 195 -4.71 14.90 13.99
CA CYS A 195 -3.77 13.84 13.57
C CYS A 195 -3.85 13.59 12.05
N HIS A 196 -5.03 13.59 11.42
CA HIS A 196 -5.22 13.40 9.98
C HIS A 196 -4.46 14.45 9.15
N GLN A 197 -4.61 15.73 9.53
CA GLN A 197 -3.93 16.83 8.82
C GLN A 197 -2.41 16.79 8.98
N ARG A 198 -1.92 16.43 10.18
CA ARG A 198 -0.46 16.34 10.41
C ARG A 198 0.19 15.18 9.67
N CYS A 199 -0.49 14.03 9.54
CA CYS A 199 0.05 12.86 8.87
C CYS A 199 0.13 13.06 7.35
N VAL A 200 -0.89 13.61 6.72
CA VAL A 200 -0.89 13.95 5.29
C VAL A 200 0.18 14.98 4.96
N ILE A 201 0.36 16.00 5.81
CA ILE A 201 1.38 17.05 5.63
C ILE A 201 2.79 16.47 5.87
N THR A 202 2.98 15.61 6.85
CA THR A 202 4.31 15.01 7.11
C THR A 202 4.74 14.06 6.00
N LEU A 203 3.82 13.33 5.37
CA LEU A 203 4.10 12.46 4.22
C LEU A 203 4.53 13.23 2.95
N LEU A 204 4.09 14.49 2.81
CA LEU A 204 4.47 15.37 1.70
C LEU A 204 5.78 16.14 1.94
N ILE A 205 6.22 16.31 3.20
CA ILE A 205 7.38 17.16 3.56
C ILE A 205 8.70 16.36 3.65
N THR A 206 8.67 15.04 3.71
CA THR A 206 9.91 14.23 3.82
C THR A 206 10.73 14.19 2.53
N VAL A 207 10.30 14.84 1.46
CA VAL A 207 11.01 14.94 0.16
C VAL A 207 12.05 16.09 0.13
N GLU A 208 12.08 16.98 1.13
CA GLU A 208 12.85 18.26 1.01
C GLU A 208 14.16 18.37 1.79
N THR A 209 14.73 17.32 2.38
CA THR A 209 15.92 17.49 3.21
C THR A 209 17.14 16.61 2.86
N HIS A 210 17.50 16.49 1.58
CA HIS A 210 18.84 16.07 1.19
C HIS A 210 19.30 16.80 -0.09
N ALA A 211 19.32 18.14 0.00
CA ALA A 211 20.08 18.99 -0.91
C ALA A 211 20.92 19.95 -0.04
N GLU A 212 22.01 19.44 0.53
CA GLU A 212 23.23 20.18 0.89
C GLU A 212 24.43 19.27 0.76
#